data_ec179967638f7f8e3be2b1b145139232
#
_entry.id   ec179967638f7f8e3be2b1b145139232
#
_cell.length_a   1.000
_cell.length_b   1.000
_cell.length_c   1.000
_cell.angle_alpha   90.00
_cell.angle_beta   90.00
_cell.angle_gamma   90.00
#
_symmetry.space_group_name_H-M   'P 1'
#
loop_
_entity.id
_entity.type
_entity.pdbx_description
1 polymer ?
#
loop_
_entity_poly.entity_id
_entity_poly.type
_entity_poly.pdbx_seq_one_letter_code
_entity_poly.pdbx_strand_id
1 'polypeptide(L)'
;MSTLLVDIGNTRVKWATLRDGRQGSMRAAAHENSGLALRALVRSAPRDVNRVIVVSVVDEALSHVLDTAARRRFGIMPEYIRSTRRAHGVTNSYRDTWRLGADRWVSAVGAHALATGAVVVANVGTALTVDAVSASGRHRGGAIVPGPATMVASLLKGTHGIRRRASGDRAKSRSLFSTDTASALAAGSMFAAA
;
A
#
# COMPACT_ATOMS: atom_id res chain seq x y z
N MET A 1 -11.11 -6.48 -23.35
CA MET A 1 -9.74 -5.94 -23.07
C MET A 1 -9.55 -5.80 -21.57
N SER A 2 -8.37 -6.14 -21.05
CA SER A 2 -8.15 -6.16 -19.61
C SER A 2 -7.04 -5.20 -19.20
N THR A 3 -7.23 -4.46 -18.11
CA THR A 3 -6.19 -3.64 -17.48
C THR A 3 -5.67 -4.36 -16.25
N LEU A 4 -4.35 -4.50 -16.13
CA LEU A 4 -3.69 -4.98 -14.92
C LEU A 4 -3.38 -3.80 -14.01
N LEU A 5 -3.95 -3.78 -12.81
CA LEU A 5 -3.69 -2.80 -11.77
C LEU A 5 -2.65 -3.37 -10.80
N VAL A 6 -1.60 -2.63 -10.51
CA VAL A 6 -0.49 -3.07 -9.64
C VAL A 6 -0.17 -1.98 -8.62
N ASP A 7 -0.09 -2.36 -7.36
CA ASP A 7 0.37 -1.52 -6.23
C ASP A 7 1.65 -2.15 -5.65
N ILE A 8 2.79 -1.49 -5.82
CA ILE A 8 4.08 -1.96 -5.30
C ILE A 8 4.40 -1.13 -4.05
N GLY A 9 4.00 -1.67 -2.89
CA GLY A 9 4.36 -1.12 -1.59
C GLY A 9 5.73 -1.61 -1.11
N ASN A 10 6.23 -1.08 0.00
CA ASN A 10 7.57 -1.42 0.52
C ASN A 10 7.76 -2.90 0.89
N THR A 11 6.71 -3.61 1.27
CA THR A 11 6.78 -4.99 1.77
C THR A 11 6.02 -5.97 0.86
N ARG A 12 4.97 -5.51 0.21
CA ARG A 12 4.06 -6.36 -0.57
C ARG A 12 3.70 -5.69 -1.89
N VAL A 13 3.55 -6.51 -2.92
CA VAL A 13 2.86 -6.14 -4.15
C VAL A 13 1.42 -6.63 -4.08
N LYS A 14 0.48 -5.78 -4.51
CA LYS A 14 -0.94 -6.12 -4.66
C LYS A 14 -1.32 -5.91 -6.13
N TRP A 15 -2.24 -6.73 -6.64
CA TRP A 15 -2.70 -6.58 -8.01
C TRP A 15 -4.11 -7.09 -8.18
N ALA A 16 -4.80 -6.52 -9.16
CA ALA A 16 -6.09 -6.98 -9.63
C ALA A 16 -6.20 -6.76 -11.14
N THR A 17 -7.10 -7.46 -11.80
CA THR A 17 -7.45 -7.23 -13.19
C THR A 17 -8.75 -6.45 -13.25
N LEU A 18 -8.79 -5.38 -14.03
CA LEU A 18 -9.98 -4.63 -14.36
C LEU A 18 -10.43 -5.04 -15.77
N ARG A 19 -11.67 -5.52 -15.91
CA ARG A 19 -12.28 -5.88 -17.21
C ARG A 19 -13.67 -5.28 -17.27
N ASP A 20 -13.99 -4.56 -18.34
CA ASP A 20 -15.31 -3.95 -18.57
C ASP A 20 -15.84 -3.15 -17.37
N GLY A 21 -14.95 -2.35 -16.75
CA GLY A 21 -15.26 -1.55 -15.57
C GLY A 21 -15.38 -2.34 -14.26
N ARG A 22 -15.22 -3.66 -14.27
CA ARG A 22 -15.29 -4.50 -13.07
C ARG A 22 -13.93 -4.98 -12.62
N GLN A 23 -13.62 -4.74 -11.36
CA GLN A 23 -12.39 -5.24 -10.73
C GLN A 23 -12.58 -6.70 -10.28
N GLY A 24 -11.66 -7.55 -10.70
CA GLY A 24 -11.56 -8.91 -10.19
C GLY A 24 -10.98 -8.97 -8.77
N SER A 25 -10.81 -10.19 -8.25
CA SER A 25 -10.26 -10.40 -6.90
C SER A 25 -8.86 -9.82 -6.78
N MET A 26 -8.64 -9.06 -5.71
CA MET A 26 -7.31 -8.55 -5.37
C MET A 26 -6.43 -9.69 -4.84
N ARG A 27 -5.21 -9.76 -5.35
CA ARG A 27 -4.16 -10.67 -4.89
C ARG A 27 -3.02 -9.87 -4.28
N ALA A 28 -2.26 -10.50 -3.41
CA ALA A 28 -1.09 -9.89 -2.78
C ALA A 28 0.00 -10.93 -2.52
N ALA A 29 1.26 -10.49 -2.64
CA ALA A 29 2.44 -11.28 -2.27
C ALA A 29 3.49 -10.39 -1.61
N ALA A 30 4.28 -10.96 -0.70
CA ALA A 30 5.51 -10.32 -0.26
C ALA A 30 6.53 -10.35 -1.41
N HIS A 31 7.35 -9.30 -1.55
CA HIS A 31 8.37 -9.27 -2.60
C HIS A 31 9.81 -9.30 -2.06
N GLU A 32 10.01 -9.04 -0.76
CA GLU A 32 11.33 -9.11 -0.10
C GLU A 32 12.47 -8.46 -0.91
N ASN A 33 12.15 -7.37 -1.62
CA ASN A 33 13.01 -6.69 -2.59
C ASN A 33 13.51 -7.60 -3.74
N SER A 34 12.90 -8.78 -3.93
CA SER A 34 13.18 -9.66 -5.06
C SER A 34 12.13 -9.48 -6.15
N GLY A 35 12.53 -9.43 -7.39
CA GLY A 35 11.59 -9.32 -8.52
C GLY A 35 10.73 -10.57 -8.77
N LEU A 36 10.84 -11.63 -7.97
CA LEU A 36 10.14 -12.90 -8.18
C LEU A 36 8.62 -12.75 -8.12
N ALA A 37 8.11 -12.00 -7.12
CA ALA A 37 6.68 -11.75 -6.99
C ALA A 37 6.12 -10.96 -8.18
N LEU A 38 6.88 -9.97 -8.69
CA LEU A 38 6.49 -9.17 -9.86
C LEU A 38 6.42 -10.02 -11.13
N ARG A 39 7.39 -10.89 -11.34
CA ARG A 39 7.37 -11.84 -12.46
C ARG A 39 6.22 -12.85 -12.34
N ALA A 40 5.93 -13.33 -11.13
CA ALA A 40 4.83 -14.26 -10.88
C ALA A 40 3.46 -13.60 -11.13
N LEU A 41 3.24 -12.36 -10.67
CA LEU A 41 1.99 -11.64 -10.94
C LEU A 41 1.76 -11.45 -12.44
N VAL A 42 2.78 -11.04 -13.21
CA VAL A 42 2.67 -10.86 -14.65
C VAL A 42 2.36 -12.19 -15.35
N ARG A 43 3.00 -13.29 -14.93
CA ARG A 43 2.69 -14.64 -15.47
C ARG A 43 1.28 -15.10 -15.18
N SER A 44 0.73 -14.75 -13.99
CA SER A 44 -0.62 -15.14 -13.58
C SER A 44 -1.74 -14.28 -14.19
N ALA A 45 -1.40 -13.12 -14.75
CA ALA A 45 -2.37 -12.24 -15.36
C ALA A 45 -2.90 -12.79 -16.71
N PRO A 46 -4.14 -12.44 -17.08
CA PRO A 46 -4.72 -12.84 -18.37
C PRO A 46 -3.85 -12.42 -19.57
N ARG A 47 -3.91 -13.17 -20.67
CA ARG A 47 -3.12 -12.86 -21.88
C ARG A 47 -3.65 -11.65 -22.65
N ASP A 48 -4.91 -11.28 -22.47
CA ASP A 48 -5.58 -10.16 -23.12
C ASP A 48 -5.38 -8.82 -22.42
N VAL A 49 -4.41 -8.74 -21.48
CA VAL A 49 -3.99 -7.48 -20.86
C VAL A 49 -3.38 -6.60 -21.93
N ASN A 50 -3.99 -5.42 -22.11
CA ASN A 50 -3.54 -4.39 -23.06
C ASN A 50 -3.14 -3.08 -22.37
N ARG A 51 -3.24 -3.02 -21.06
CA ARG A 51 -2.81 -1.88 -20.23
C ARG A 51 -2.33 -2.37 -18.88
N VAL A 52 -1.23 -1.82 -18.37
CA VAL A 52 -0.73 -2.05 -17.00
C VAL A 52 -0.59 -0.70 -16.31
N ILE A 53 -1.34 -0.49 -15.23
CA ILE A 53 -1.29 0.73 -14.43
C ILE A 53 -0.64 0.41 -13.10
N VAL A 54 0.36 1.18 -12.72
CA VAL A 54 1.21 0.92 -11.55
C VAL A 54 1.23 2.12 -10.62
N VAL A 55 1.01 1.85 -9.34
CA VAL A 55 1.40 2.73 -8.25
C VAL A 55 2.61 2.09 -7.59
N SER A 56 3.69 2.84 -7.40
CA SER A 56 4.94 2.33 -6.81
C SER A 56 5.50 3.34 -5.82
N VAL A 57 5.90 2.85 -4.66
CA VAL A 57 6.63 3.60 -3.61
C VAL A 57 8.02 2.99 -3.33
N VAL A 58 8.47 2.09 -4.20
CA VAL A 58 9.78 1.44 -4.14
C VAL A 58 10.75 2.05 -5.16
N ASP A 59 12.01 1.62 -5.10
CA ASP A 59 13.07 2.06 -6.01
C ASP A 59 12.85 1.61 -7.47
N GLU A 60 13.65 2.18 -8.38
CA GLU A 60 13.56 1.91 -9.81
C GLU A 60 13.93 0.48 -10.18
N ALA A 61 14.76 -0.21 -9.38
CA ALA A 61 15.21 -1.56 -9.69
C ALA A 61 14.04 -2.56 -9.76
N LEU A 62 13.10 -2.49 -8.81
CA LEU A 62 11.89 -3.31 -8.83
C LEU A 62 10.94 -2.91 -9.97
N SER A 63 10.85 -1.63 -10.27
CA SER A 63 10.05 -1.13 -11.40
C SER A 63 10.56 -1.72 -12.73
N HIS A 64 11.86 -1.74 -12.96
CA HIS A 64 12.48 -2.36 -14.14
C HIS A 64 12.19 -3.85 -14.31
N VAL A 65 12.07 -4.59 -13.20
CA VAL A 65 11.66 -6.01 -13.26
C VAL A 65 10.24 -6.15 -13.80
N LEU A 66 9.32 -5.28 -13.34
CA LEU A 66 7.94 -5.29 -13.84
C LEU A 66 7.89 -4.86 -15.31
N ASP A 67 8.61 -3.81 -15.71
CA ASP A 67 8.67 -3.31 -17.08
C ASP A 67 9.13 -4.41 -18.05
N THR A 68 10.22 -5.07 -17.71
CA THR A 68 10.76 -6.18 -18.53
C THR A 68 9.76 -7.34 -18.62
N ALA A 69 9.12 -7.69 -17.51
CA ALA A 69 8.16 -8.79 -17.50
C ALA A 69 6.89 -8.45 -18.31
N ALA A 70 6.34 -7.23 -18.17
CA ALA A 70 5.15 -6.77 -18.88
C ALA A 70 5.42 -6.65 -20.39
N ARG A 71 6.55 -6.04 -20.77
CA ARG A 71 6.96 -5.91 -22.17
C ARG A 71 7.10 -7.28 -22.82
N ARG A 72 7.76 -8.23 -22.14
CA ARG A 72 7.97 -9.59 -22.67
C ARG A 72 6.66 -10.37 -22.83
N ARG A 73 5.71 -10.20 -21.92
CA ARG A 73 4.47 -11.00 -21.90
C ARG A 73 3.34 -10.38 -22.71
N PHE A 74 3.19 -9.06 -22.67
CA PHE A 74 2.05 -8.35 -23.24
C PHE A 74 2.45 -7.43 -24.40
N GLY A 75 3.75 -7.18 -24.60
CA GLY A 75 4.23 -6.24 -25.63
C GLY A 75 4.07 -4.77 -25.26
N ILE A 76 3.73 -4.45 -24.01
CA ILE A 76 3.42 -3.08 -23.56
C ILE A 76 4.31 -2.66 -22.38
N MET A 77 4.46 -1.35 -22.22
CA MET A 77 5.12 -0.76 -21.06
C MET A 77 4.10 -0.36 -20.01
N PRO A 78 4.38 -0.58 -18.71
CA PRO A 78 3.54 -0.10 -17.61
C PRO A 78 3.46 1.42 -17.56
N GLU A 79 2.29 1.93 -17.18
CA GLU A 79 2.03 3.33 -16.89
C GLU A 79 2.15 3.57 -15.39
N TYR A 80 3.15 4.33 -14.95
CA TYR A 80 3.36 4.66 -13.55
C TYR A 80 2.61 5.92 -13.16
N ILE A 81 1.68 5.78 -12.22
CA ILE A 81 0.94 6.91 -11.67
C ILE A 81 1.84 7.67 -10.70
N ARG A 82 1.88 8.98 -10.85
CA ARG A 82 2.62 9.91 -9.98
C ARG A 82 1.65 10.90 -9.35
N SER A 83 2.04 11.42 -8.20
CA SER A 83 1.29 12.49 -7.56
C SER A 83 1.42 13.79 -8.36
N THR A 84 0.28 14.36 -8.70
CA THR A 84 0.19 15.60 -9.51
C THR A 84 -0.47 16.72 -8.71
N ARG A 85 -0.48 17.93 -9.27
CA ARG A 85 -1.15 19.09 -8.64
C ARG A 85 -2.66 18.92 -8.60
N ARG A 86 -3.26 18.33 -9.64
CA ARG A 86 -4.70 18.10 -9.74
C ARG A 86 -4.99 16.81 -10.49
N ALA A 87 -5.98 16.04 -10.02
CA ALA A 87 -6.54 14.89 -10.74
C ALA A 87 -7.98 14.65 -10.26
N HIS A 88 -8.87 14.37 -11.20
CA HIS A 88 -10.26 13.93 -10.94
C HIS A 88 -10.99 14.74 -9.84
N GLY A 89 -10.91 16.06 -9.90
CA GLY A 89 -11.56 16.95 -8.93
C GLY A 89 -10.75 17.19 -7.65
N VAL A 90 -9.66 16.46 -7.40
CA VAL A 90 -8.81 16.65 -6.22
C VAL A 90 -7.63 17.55 -6.52
N THR A 91 -7.35 18.51 -5.63
CA THR A 91 -6.19 19.38 -5.64
C THR A 91 -5.25 18.99 -4.51
N ASN A 92 -3.99 18.64 -4.84
CA ASN A 92 -2.93 18.28 -3.91
C ASN A 92 -2.47 19.53 -3.13
N SER A 93 -2.45 19.45 -1.80
CA SER A 93 -2.03 20.56 -0.92
C SER A 93 -0.51 20.61 -0.67
N TYR A 94 0.23 19.57 -1.03
CA TYR A 94 1.68 19.58 -0.86
C TYR A 94 2.32 20.65 -1.74
N ARG A 95 3.27 21.40 -1.18
CA ARG A 95 4.04 22.39 -1.96
C ARG A 95 4.71 21.72 -3.15
N ASP A 96 5.45 20.68 -2.87
CA ASP A 96 6.10 19.81 -3.86
C ASP A 96 5.25 18.56 -4.02
N THR A 97 4.49 18.47 -5.10
CA THR A 97 3.47 17.41 -5.28
C THR A 97 4.03 16.00 -5.25
N TRP A 98 5.26 15.82 -5.73
CA TRP A 98 5.95 14.52 -5.74
C TRP A 98 6.27 13.97 -4.34
N ARG A 99 6.26 14.82 -3.30
CA ARG A 99 6.48 14.41 -1.90
C ARG A 99 5.27 13.73 -1.26
N LEU A 100 4.09 13.84 -1.85
CA LEU A 100 2.97 13.01 -1.49
C LEU A 100 3.13 11.65 -2.18
N GLY A 101 3.22 10.56 -1.42
CA GLY A 101 3.32 9.21 -1.98
C GLY A 101 2.20 8.93 -2.99
N ALA A 102 2.54 8.27 -4.10
CA ALA A 102 1.58 7.99 -5.17
C ALA A 102 0.42 7.10 -4.69
N ASP A 103 0.67 6.18 -3.76
CA ASP A 103 -0.31 5.34 -3.09
C ASP A 103 -1.35 6.17 -2.31
N ARG A 104 -0.90 7.16 -1.53
CA ARG A 104 -1.77 8.07 -0.79
C ARG A 104 -2.55 8.98 -1.74
N TRP A 105 -1.89 9.49 -2.79
CA TRP A 105 -2.53 10.33 -3.80
C TRP A 105 -3.68 9.60 -4.50
N VAL A 106 -3.43 8.39 -5.01
CA VAL A 106 -4.46 7.59 -5.69
C VAL A 106 -5.60 7.22 -4.74
N SER A 107 -5.29 6.88 -3.49
CA SER A 107 -6.30 6.60 -2.46
C SER A 107 -7.19 7.82 -2.18
N ALA A 108 -6.59 9.02 -2.05
CA ALA A 108 -7.32 10.27 -1.82
C ALA A 108 -8.24 10.63 -3.01
N VAL A 109 -7.71 10.50 -4.24
CA VAL A 109 -8.48 10.75 -5.47
C VAL A 109 -9.62 9.74 -5.62
N GLY A 110 -9.34 8.45 -5.42
CA GLY A 110 -10.34 7.39 -5.52
C GLY A 110 -11.45 7.53 -4.47
N ALA A 111 -11.09 7.80 -3.22
CA ALA A 111 -12.08 7.99 -2.16
C ALA A 111 -12.97 9.21 -2.40
N HIS A 112 -12.41 10.34 -2.87
CA HIS A 112 -13.19 11.53 -3.21
C HIS A 112 -14.17 11.27 -4.37
N ALA A 113 -13.76 10.45 -5.36
CA ALA A 113 -14.64 10.08 -6.48
C ALA A 113 -15.80 9.16 -6.08
N LEU A 114 -15.63 8.39 -4.99
CA LEU A 114 -16.65 7.45 -4.49
C LEU A 114 -17.55 8.03 -3.41
N ALA A 115 -17.15 9.10 -2.74
CA ALA A 115 -17.87 9.71 -1.62
C ALA A 115 -18.61 10.96 -2.04
N THR A 116 -19.73 11.22 -1.38
CA THR A 116 -20.42 12.52 -1.44
C THR A 116 -19.96 13.37 -0.26
N GLY A 117 -19.20 14.46 -0.51
CA GLY A 117 -18.76 15.38 0.55
C GLY A 117 -17.28 15.21 0.94
N ALA A 118 -16.96 15.59 2.17
CA ALA A 118 -15.60 15.44 2.69
C ALA A 118 -15.30 13.97 3.05
N VAL A 119 -14.05 13.55 2.85
CA VAL A 119 -13.65 12.17 3.09
C VAL A 119 -12.32 12.11 3.83
N VAL A 120 -12.20 11.13 4.72
CA VAL A 120 -10.94 10.72 5.36
C VAL A 120 -10.60 9.32 4.89
N VAL A 121 -9.37 9.13 4.47
CA VAL A 121 -8.85 7.86 3.95
C VAL A 121 -7.79 7.33 4.89
N ALA A 122 -8.03 6.17 5.47
CA ALA A 122 -7.06 5.46 6.28
C ALA A 122 -6.54 4.24 5.51
N ASN A 123 -5.23 4.16 5.30
CA ASN A 123 -4.56 2.99 4.71
C ASN A 123 -3.70 2.31 5.76
N VAL A 124 -4.00 1.03 6.04
CA VAL A 124 -3.28 0.24 7.04
C VAL A 124 -2.36 -0.77 6.35
N GLY A 125 -1.07 -0.62 6.58
CA GLY A 125 -0.03 -1.47 5.99
C GLY A 125 1.25 -1.46 6.82
N THR A 126 2.40 -1.38 6.16
CA THR A 126 3.72 -1.14 6.79
C THR A 126 3.70 0.18 7.56
N ALA A 127 3.07 1.20 6.98
CA ALA A 127 2.65 2.41 7.67
C ALA A 127 1.11 2.46 7.76
N LEU A 128 0.59 3.10 8.78
CA LEU A 128 -0.78 3.60 8.81
C LEU A 128 -0.73 5.06 8.34
N THR A 129 -1.44 5.36 7.26
CA THR A 129 -1.56 6.73 6.74
C THR A 129 -3.01 7.17 6.80
N VAL A 130 -3.21 8.44 7.15
CA VAL A 130 -4.54 9.06 7.18
C VAL A 130 -4.46 10.33 6.35
N ASP A 131 -5.32 10.47 5.36
CA ASP A 131 -5.41 11.63 4.47
C ASP A 131 -6.83 12.17 4.46
N ALA A 132 -7.00 13.50 4.45
CA ALA A 132 -8.29 14.14 4.40
C ALA A 132 -8.47 14.94 3.11
N VAL A 133 -9.65 14.84 2.49
CA VAL A 133 -10.06 15.62 1.31
C VAL A 133 -11.38 16.31 1.63
N SER A 134 -11.44 17.63 1.42
CA SER A 134 -12.68 18.39 1.63
C SER A 134 -13.74 18.05 0.58
N ALA A 135 -14.99 18.41 0.82
CA ALA A 135 -16.08 18.26 -0.14
C ALA A 135 -15.79 18.98 -1.49
N SER A 136 -15.00 20.07 -1.47
CA SER A 136 -14.58 20.77 -2.68
C SER A 136 -13.35 20.14 -3.37
N GLY A 137 -12.92 18.94 -2.99
CA GLY A 137 -11.78 18.24 -3.57
C GLY A 137 -10.41 18.75 -3.12
N ARG A 138 -10.31 19.61 -2.09
CA ARG A 138 -9.00 20.05 -1.60
C ARG A 138 -8.43 19.01 -0.64
N HIS A 139 -7.31 18.40 -0.98
CA HIS A 139 -6.52 17.59 -0.06
C HIS A 139 -6.04 18.47 1.10
N ARG A 140 -6.30 18.07 2.33
CA ARG A 140 -6.04 18.86 3.55
C ARG A 140 -4.73 18.48 4.24
N GLY A 141 -4.01 17.52 3.67
CA GLY A 141 -2.84 16.90 4.29
C GLY A 141 -3.19 15.57 4.94
N GLY A 142 -2.22 14.97 5.59
CA GLY A 142 -2.39 13.70 6.26
C GLY A 142 -1.32 13.44 7.30
N ALA A 143 -1.47 12.33 8.01
CA ALA A 143 -0.53 11.81 9.00
C ALA A 143 0.02 10.46 8.56
N ILE A 144 1.23 10.15 9.00
CA ILE A 144 1.89 8.86 8.80
C ILE A 144 2.39 8.38 10.16
N VAL A 145 1.98 7.19 10.55
CA VAL A 145 2.51 6.51 11.74
C VAL A 145 2.94 5.09 11.36
N PRO A 146 3.82 4.44 12.13
CA PRO A 146 4.15 3.04 11.87
C PRO A 146 2.89 2.18 11.94
N GLY A 147 2.72 1.24 11.02
CA GLY A 147 1.65 0.24 11.13
C GLY A 147 1.91 -0.74 12.28
N PRO A 148 0.88 -1.50 12.73
CA PRO A 148 1.02 -2.37 13.91
C PRO A 148 2.21 -3.33 13.85
N ALA A 149 2.40 -3.99 12.72
CA ALA A 149 3.55 -4.89 12.53
C ALA A 149 4.90 -4.15 12.60
N THR A 150 4.97 -2.93 12.09
CA THR A 150 6.17 -2.09 12.14
C THR A 150 6.45 -1.61 13.57
N MET A 151 5.41 -1.27 14.35
CA MET A 151 5.54 -0.91 15.76
C MET A 151 6.14 -2.09 16.56
N VAL A 152 5.59 -3.29 16.39
CA VAL A 152 6.12 -4.52 17.01
C VAL A 152 7.57 -4.74 16.61
N ALA A 153 7.87 -4.71 15.31
CA ALA A 153 9.22 -4.94 14.79
C ALA A 153 10.23 -3.90 15.32
N SER A 154 9.84 -2.64 15.45
CA SER A 154 10.71 -1.59 15.96
C SER A 154 11.08 -1.83 17.43
N LEU A 155 10.12 -2.23 18.27
CA LEU A 155 10.37 -2.57 19.67
C LEU A 155 11.24 -3.83 19.81
N LEU A 156 10.97 -4.86 19.03
CA LEU A 156 11.79 -6.08 19.01
C LEU A 156 13.23 -5.81 18.53
N LYS A 157 13.42 -4.87 17.60
CA LYS A 157 14.75 -4.48 17.12
C LYS A 157 15.45 -3.55 18.09
N GLY A 158 14.75 -2.56 18.65
CA GLY A 158 15.31 -1.49 19.45
C GLY A 158 15.53 -1.85 20.93
N THR A 159 14.98 -2.97 21.43
CA THR A 159 15.04 -3.33 22.85
C THR A 159 15.43 -4.79 23.06
N HIS A 160 16.57 -5.01 23.74
CA HIS A 160 17.04 -6.37 24.05
C HIS A 160 16.10 -7.12 25.01
N GLY A 161 15.60 -6.44 26.04
CA GLY A 161 14.75 -7.05 27.08
C GLY A 161 13.39 -7.51 26.55
N ILE A 162 12.75 -6.70 25.71
CA ILE A 162 11.46 -7.07 25.08
C ILE A 162 11.68 -8.24 24.10
N ARG A 163 12.67 -8.16 23.24
CA ARG A 163 12.99 -9.24 22.29
C ARG A 163 13.19 -10.58 22.98
N ARG A 164 13.98 -10.60 24.06
CA ARG A 164 14.23 -11.84 24.83
C ARG A 164 12.96 -12.42 25.43
N ARG A 165 12.07 -11.56 26.00
CA ARG A 165 10.83 -12.01 26.66
C ARG A 165 9.71 -12.39 25.68
N ALA A 166 9.70 -11.83 24.48
CA ALA A 166 8.73 -12.17 23.43
C ALA A 166 9.17 -13.33 22.54
N SER A 167 10.41 -13.84 22.74
CA SER A 167 10.98 -14.91 21.91
C SER A 167 10.30 -16.24 22.18
N GLY A 168 9.87 -16.93 21.13
CA GLY A 168 9.23 -18.25 21.20
C GLY A 168 7.72 -18.22 21.38
N ASP A 169 7.14 -17.09 21.76
CA ASP A 169 5.71 -16.97 21.95
C ASP A 169 5.00 -16.41 20.70
N ARG A 170 3.80 -16.91 20.45
CA ARG A 170 2.85 -16.30 19.51
C ARG A 170 1.83 -15.47 20.27
N ALA A 171 1.55 -14.26 19.81
CA ALA A 171 0.47 -13.45 20.36
C ALA A 171 -0.86 -14.22 20.32
N LYS A 172 -1.46 -14.47 21.48
CA LYS A 172 -2.69 -15.28 21.64
C LYS A 172 -3.88 -14.47 22.12
N SER A 173 -3.65 -13.35 22.82
CA SER A 173 -4.69 -12.53 23.41
C SER A 173 -5.29 -11.57 22.40
N ARG A 174 -6.62 -11.40 22.48
CA ARG A 174 -7.37 -10.33 21.84
C ARG A 174 -7.72 -9.20 22.82
N SER A 175 -7.34 -9.34 24.08
CA SER A 175 -7.52 -8.31 25.12
C SER A 175 -6.46 -7.22 24.97
N LEU A 176 -6.83 -5.97 25.26
CA LEU A 176 -5.90 -4.85 25.31
C LEU A 176 -4.78 -5.07 26.34
N PHE A 177 -5.13 -5.61 27.50
CA PHE A 177 -4.17 -5.96 28.54
C PHE A 177 -3.87 -7.46 28.50
N SER A 178 -2.59 -7.78 28.38
CA SER A 178 -2.11 -9.16 28.23
C SER A 178 -1.06 -9.48 29.28
N THR A 179 -0.99 -10.76 29.65
CA THR A 179 -0.09 -11.25 30.72
C THR A 179 1.22 -11.83 30.17
N ASP A 180 1.46 -11.74 28.86
CA ASP A 180 2.71 -12.11 28.21
C ASP A 180 3.20 -11.02 27.28
N THR A 181 4.51 -10.95 27.04
CA THR A 181 5.15 -9.86 26.29
C THR A 181 4.74 -9.85 24.80
N ALA A 182 4.60 -11.00 24.17
CA ALA A 182 4.24 -11.09 22.75
C ALA A 182 2.81 -10.58 22.50
N SER A 183 1.88 -10.99 23.33
CA SER A 183 0.48 -10.55 23.28
C SER A 183 0.33 -9.06 23.65
N ALA A 184 1.09 -8.57 24.65
CA ALA A 184 1.08 -7.15 25.02
C ALA A 184 1.61 -6.24 23.90
N LEU A 185 2.67 -6.65 23.20
CA LEU A 185 3.18 -5.95 22.01
C LEU A 185 2.13 -5.86 20.90
N ALA A 186 1.50 -6.99 20.59
CA ALA A 186 0.50 -7.05 19.53
C ALA A 186 -0.74 -6.21 19.89
N ALA A 187 -1.26 -6.36 21.11
CA ALA A 187 -2.44 -5.62 21.58
C ALA A 187 -2.18 -4.11 21.65
N GLY A 188 -1.06 -3.67 22.21
CA GLY A 188 -0.68 -2.26 22.29
C GLY A 188 -0.50 -1.62 20.93
N SER A 189 0.14 -2.33 19.98
CA SER A 189 0.32 -1.85 18.61
C SER A 189 -0.99 -1.75 17.83
N MET A 190 -1.93 -2.66 18.04
CA MET A 190 -3.27 -2.58 17.45
C MET A 190 -4.09 -1.44 18.04
N PHE A 191 -4.04 -1.25 19.36
CA PHE A 191 -4.72 -0.15 20.05
C PHE A 191 -4.20 1.22 19.61
N ALA A 192 -2.87 1.36 19.43
CA ALA A 192 -2.27 2.61 18.98
C ALA A 192 -2.61 2.93 17.51
N ALA A 193 -3.11 1.97 16.74
CA ALA A 193 -3.48 2.12 15.34
C ALA A 193 -5.01 2.28 15.14
N ALA A 194 -5.82 2.13 16.18
CA ALA A 194 -7.27 2.26 16.15
C ALA A 194 -7.72 3.69 16.44
#